data_58cd12799d728a786042d3d3171e671c
#
_entry.id   58cd12799d728a786042d3d3171e671c
#
_cell.length_a   1.000
_cell.length_b   1.000
_cell.length_c   1.000
_cell.angle_alpha   90.00
_cell.angle_beta   90.00
_cell.angle_gamma   90.00
#
_symmetry.space_group_name_H-M   'P 1'
#
loop_
_entity.id
_entity.type
_entity.pdbx_description
1 polymer ?
#
loop_
_entity_poly.entity_id
_entity_poly.type
_entity_poly.pdbx_seq_one_letter_code
_entity_poly.pdbx_strand_id
1 'polypeptide(L)'
;MARRSSTTLPEEDFDAVAEPRAYDESPLDARILALDEEDESPFLRGQKRVPVRRGALPRKAADRVKLLLVFLLAVGVASLIALTLYRYGTQSWRFRIDSSDNIEISGNRNVTRGQVLEVLGADIDRNIFHVSLDEQKKELESIPWVESATVMRLLPDRLSIALHERVPVAFVNINGRIVVIDAHGVLMDVPPGAQSSFSFPVIVGMNDNEPLSTRAARMKVYNELVRQLDSTGANYSHELSEVDVTDPDDVKVVVADPRGAVLAHLAAPDFLEGFQVYVQHAQEWRTQFNHLESVDLRYRGQVIVNPDAAAARAKGSPPATTSSTAATPATMETRTPKPAAKKHKKH
;
A
#
# COMPACT_ATOMS: atom_id res chain seq x y z
N MET A 1 -0.53 23.55 -25.83
CA MET A 1 -0.58 25.00 -26.12
C MET A 1 -0.44 25.73 -24.81
N ALA A 2 0.76 26.22 -24.55
CA ALA A 2 1.13 26.95 -23.34
C ALA A 2 1.21 28.43 -23.68
N ARG A 3 0.47 29.26 -22.97
CA ARG A 3 0.66 30.73 -23.01
C ARG A 3 1.32 31.17 -21.71
N ARG A 4 2.58 31.57 -21.82
CA ARG A 4 3.28 32.40 -20.84
C ARG A 4 2.86 33.85 -21.08
N SER A 5 2.39 34.56 -20.05
CA SER A 5 2.28 35.98 -20.02
C SER A 5 3.43 36.54 -19.17
N SER A 6 4.35 37.24 -19.83
CA SER A 6 5.38 38.07 -19.23
C SER A 6 4.81 39.45 -18.92
N THR A 7 4.86 39.86 -17.65
CA THR A 7 4.56 41.22 -17.25
C THR A 7 5.87 41.99 -17.22
N THR A 8 6.02 42.95 -18.14
CA THR A 8 7.11 43.93 -18.18
C THR A 8 6.77 45.11 -17.28
N LEU A 9 7.72 45.47 -16.42
CA LEU A 9 7.71 46.73 -15.63
C LEU A 9 8.08 47.88 -16.55
N PRO A 10 7.50 49.08 -16.37
CA PRO A 10 7.94 50.30 -17.10
C PRO A 10 9.18 50.90 -16.43
N GLU A 11 10.14 51.21 -17.26
CA GLU A 11 11.34 51.95 -17.00
C GLU A 11 10.98 53.45 -16.81
N GLU A 12 11.36 54.05 -15.69
CA GLU A 12 11.24 55.53 -15.49
C GLU A 12 12.50 56.22 -16.00
N ASP A 13 12.28 57.07 -17.00
CA ASP A 13 13.28 57.95 -17.55
C ASP A 13 13.66 59.08 -16.57
N PHE A 14 14.91 59.12 -16.20
CA PHE A 14 15.59 60.28 -15.60
C PHE A 14 16.24 61.05 -16.72
N ASP A 15 15.69 62.21 -17.07
CA ASP A 15 16.45 63.35 -17.63
C ASP A 15 15.55 64.58 -17.76
N ALA A 16 15.72 65.55 -16.87
CA ALA A 16 15.50 66.96 -17.16
C ALA A 16 16.33 67.82 -16.21
N VAL A 17 17.49 68.20 -16.70
CA VAL A 17 18.32 69.27 -16.17
C VAL A 17 17.58 70.58 -16.36
N ALA A 18 17.28 71.31 -15.31
CA ALA A 18 16.79 72.67 -15.37
C ALA A 18 17.90 73.65 -15.02
N GLU A 19 18.19 74.54 -15.95
CA GLU A 19 19.20 75.61 -15.88
C GLU A 19 18.86 76.73 -14.82
N PRO A 20 19.87 77.48 -14.33
CA PRO A 20 19.73 78.46 -13.28
C PRO A 20 19.21 79.79 -13.84
N ARG A 21 18.22 80.37 -13.23
CA ARG A 21 17.75 81.72 -13.54
C ARG A 21 18.60 82.77 -12.83
N ALA A 22 18.93 83.75 -13.64
CA ALA A 22 19.71 84.95 -13.35
C ALA A 22 19.22 85.77 -12.20
N TYR A 23 20.16 86.39 -11.48
CA TYR A 23 19.99 87.47 -10.51
C TYR A 23 19.63 88.72 -11.23
N ASP A 24 18.57 89.40 -10.77
CA ASP A 24 18.28 90.74 -11.18
C ASP A 24 18.70 91.68 -10.04
N GLU A 25 19.73 92.48 -10.35
CA GLU A 25 20.20 93.55 -9.50
C GLU A 25 19.36 94.80 -9.78
N SER A 26 18.77 95.38 -8.77
CA SER A 26 18.38 96.77 -8.80
C SER A 26 18.34 97.39 -7.40
N PRO A 27 18.42 98.72 -7.30
CA PRO A 27 19.56 99.32 -6.65
C PRO A 27 19.22 99.86 -5.21
N LEU A 28 20.30 100.13 -4.53
CA LEU A 28 20.43 100.80 -3.26
C LEU A 28 19.69 102.14 -3.26
N ASP A 29 18.69 102.28 -2.43
CA ASP A 29 18.30 103.61 -1.99
C ASP A 29 18.57 103.80 -0.51
N ALA A 30 19.52 104.67 -0.30
CA ALA A 30 19.96 105.17 0.99
C ALA A 30 18.88 106.05 1.64
N ARG A 31 18.43 105.63 2.77
CA ARG A 31 17.92 106.56 3.74
C ARG A 31 18.53 106.26 5.09
N ILE A 32 19.56 107.08 5.29
CA ILE A 32 20.30 107.21 6.54
C ILE A 32 19.46 107.97 7.56
N LEU A 33 19.57 107.60 8.81
CA LEU A 33 19.41 108.31 10.05
C LEU A 33 17.98 108.57 10.56
N ALA A 34 17.63 107.79 11.53
CA ALA A 34 17.20 108.35 12.82
C ALA A 34 17.62 107.34 13.91
N LEU A 35 18.62 107.72 14.65
CA LEU A 35 18.95 107.21 15.96
C LEU A 35 17.86 107.71 16.92
N ASP A 36 17.18 106.82 17.56
CA ASP A 36 16.68 106.99 18.93
C ASP A 36 16.56 105.61 19.57
N GLU A 37 17.32 105.46 20.42
CA GLU A 37 17.46 105.09 21.82
C GLU A 37 16.50 104.06 22.37
N GLU A 38 17.14 103.23 23.08
CA GLU A 38 16.78 102.38 24.23
C GLU A 38 16.38 100.96 23.88
N ASP A 39 17.39 100.20 23.71
CA ASP A 39 17.85 99.19 24.61
C ASP A 39 16.80 98.39 25.39
N GLU A 40 16.41 97.28 24.85
CA GLU A 40 16.28 96.11 25.70
C GLU A 40 16.88 94.89 25.00
N SER A 41 17.91 94.36 25.63
CA SER A 41 18.65 93.25 25.15
C SER A 41 17.76 92.08 24.80
N PRO A 42 17.93 91.37 23.65
CA PRO A 42 17.04 90.26 23.23
C PRO A 42 17.17 89.03 24.13
N PHE A 43 18.00 89.10 25.16
CA PHE A 43 18.23 87.96 26.07
C PHE A 43 17.34 87.88 27.31
N LEU A 44 16.45 88.86 27.54
CA LEU A 44 15.59 88.85 28.71
C LEU A 44 14.11 88.62 28.37
N ARG A 45 13.76 88.21 27.16
CA ARG A 45 12.40 87.75 26.89
C ARG A 45 12.24 86.37 27.51
N GLY A 46 11.65 86.30 28.69
CA GLY A 46 11.27 85.11 29.34
C GLY A 46 10.55 84.15 28.33
N GLN A 47 11.12 83.00 28.08
CA GLN A 47 10.47 82.01 27.29
C GLN A 47 9.09 81.70 27.86
N LYS A 48 8.05 82.16 27.21
CA LYS A 48 6.68 81.77 27.50
C LYS A 48 6.64 80.26 27.35
N ARG A 49 6.64 79.52 28.46
CA ARG A 49 6.35 78.07 28.41
C ARG A 49 5.05 77.87 27.69
N VAL A 50 5.13 77.39 26.47
CA VAL A 50 3.96 76.97 25.69
C VAL A 50 3.32 75.83 26.50
N PRO A 51 2.11 76.03 27.07
CA PRO A 51 1.46 74.88 27.69
C PRO A 51 1.16 73.85 26.61
N VAL A 52 1.85 72.75 26.65
CA VAL A 52 1.49 71.58 25.86
C VAL A 52 0.12 71.13 26.36
N ARG A 53 -0.93 71.66 25.69
CA ARG A 53 -2.28 71.15 25.87
C ARG A 53 -2.25 69.71 25.44
N ARG A 54 -2.16 68.79 26.41
CA ARG A 54 -2.54 67.41 26.16
C ARG A 54 -4.01 67.46 25.77
N GLY A 55 -4.26 67.54 24.47
CA GLY A 55 -5.61 67.52 23.92
C GLY A 55 -6.25 66.22 24.36
N ALA A 56 -7.32 66.29 25.12
CA ALA A 56 -8.15 65.16 25.38
C ALA A 56 -8.56 64.57 24.03
N LEU A 57 -8.31 63.27 23.82
CA LEU A 57 -8.69 62.53 22.61
C LEU A 57 -10.16 62.84 22.28
N PRO A 58 -10.48 63.16 21.03
CA PRO A 58 -11.88 63.47 20.67
C PRO A 58 -12.75 62.26 21.07
N ARG A 59 -13.89 62.50 21.67
CA ARG A 59 -14.78 61.45 22.24
C ARG A 59 -14.97 60.26 21.31
N LYS A 60 -15.13 60.50 20.01
CA LYS A 60 -15.23 59.42 18.98
C LYS A 60 -13.97 58.58 18.83
N ALA A 61 -12.78 59.16 19.04
CA ALA A 61 -11.52 58.41 19.03
C ALA A 61 -11.33 57.60 20.33
N ALA A 62 -11.74 58.17 21.46
CA ALA A 62 -11.72 57.48 22.73
C ALA A 62 -12.65 56.23 22.74
N ASP A 63 -13.83 56.33 22.13
CA ASP A 63 -14.78 55.23 22.02
C ASP A 63 -14.26 54.12 21.06
N ARG A 64 -13.61 54.49 19.96
CA ARG A 64 -12.92 53.52 19.08
C ARG A 64 -11.77 52.80 19.79
N VAL A 65 -10.99 53.54 20.57
CA VAL A 65 -9.88 52.94 21.37
C VAL A 65 -10.44 52.00 22.43
N LYS A 66 -11.53 52.37 23.12
CA LYS A 66 -12.21 51.46 24.08
C LYS A 66 -12.72 50.22 23.39
N LEU A 67 -13.36 50.32 22.24
CA LEU A 67 -13.88 49.19 21.47
C LEU A 67 -12.74 48.28 20.98
N LEU A 68 -11.61 48.88 20.56
CA LEU A 68 -10.40 48.13 20.17
C LEU A 68 -9.78 47.41 21.37
N LEU A 69 -9.74 48.01 22.53
CA LEU A 69 -9.26 47.38 23.77
C LEU A 69 -10.17 46.22 24.21
N VAL A 70 -11.50 46.43 24.14
CA VAL A 70 -12.47 45.35 24.45
C VAL A 70 -12.32 44.21 23.47
N PHE A 71 -12.15 44.51 22.17
CA PHE A 71 -11.91 43.47 21.13
C PHE A 71 -10.60 42.72 21.41
N LEU A 72 -9.49 43.40 21.68
CA LEU A 72 -8.22 42.77 22.02
C LEU A 72 -8.32 41.91 23.29
N LEU A 73 -9.05 42.41 24.29
CA LEU A 73 -9.31 41.64 25.52
C LEU A 73 -10.12 40.36 25.19
N ALA A 74 -11.17 40.47 24.39
CA ALA A 74 -12.00 39.35 23.97
C ALA A 74 -11.18 38.29 23.17
N VAL A 75 -10.33 38.73 22.24
CA VAL A 75 -9.41 37.86 21.49
C VAL A 75 -8.38 37.21 22.43
N GLY A 76 -7.85 37.98 23.40
CA GLY A 76 -6.92 37.44 24.39
C GLY A 76 -7.56 36.38 25.27
N VAL A 77 -8.79 36.59 25.75
CA VAL A 77 -9.54 35.58 26.54
C VAL A 77 -9.86 34.36 25.69
N ALA A 78 -10.33 34.58 24.45
CA ALA A 78 -10.62 33.45 23.54
C ALA A 78 -9.37 32.63 23.23
N SER A 79 -8.22 33.24 23.02
CA SER A 79 -6.93 32.58 22.82
C SER A 79 -6.48 31.81 24.07
N LEU A 80 -6.68 32.36 25.25
CA LEU A 80 -6.36 31.68 26.53
C LEU A 80 -7.24 30.45 26.73
N ILE A 81 -8.55 30.57 26.45
CA ILE A 81 -9.49 29.43 26.51
C ILE A 81 -9.07 28.35 25.50
N ALA A 82 -8.80 28.74 24.26
CA ALA A 82 -8.35 27.82 23.23
C ALA A 82 -7.05 27.10 23.62
N LEU A 83 -6.08 27.81 24.18
CA LEU A 83 -4.81 27.26 24.65
C LEU A 83 -5.01 26.27 25.82
N THR A 84 -5.88 26.63 26.77
CA THR A 84 -6.17 25.74 27.91
C THR A 84 -6.90 24.47 27.47
N LEU A 85 -7.87 24.57 26.56
CA LEU A 85 -8.57 23.43 25.97
C LEU A 85 -7.59 22.53 25.18
N TYR A 86 -6.71 23.13 24.37
CA TYR A 86 -5.69 22.41 23.64
C TYR A 86 -4.74 21.65 24.57
N ARG A 87 -4.22 22.33 25.61
CA ARG A 87 -3.35 21.67 26.61
C ARG A 87 -4.08 20.57 27.37
N TYR A 88 -5.33 20.80 27.74
CA TYR A 88 -6.13 19.78 28.40
C TYR A 88 -6.32 18.54 27.52
N GLY A 89 -6.64 18.71 26.24
CA GLY A 89 -6.79 17.60 25.31
C GLY A 89 -5.49 16.81 25.09
N THR A 90 -4.37 17.54 24.95
CA THR A 90 -3.07 16.90 24.60
C THR A 90 -2.31 16.33 25.79
N GLN A 91 -2.52 16.85 27.01
CA GLN A 91 -1.74 16.47 28.19
C GLN A 91 -2.53 15.69 29.26
N SER A 92 -3.87 15.63 29.14
CA SER A 92 -4.67 14.92 30.12
C SER A 92 -4.49 13.40 30.00
N TRP A 93 -4.32 12.75 31.12
CA TRP A 93 -4.28 11.27 31.24
C TRP A 93 -5.57 10.63 30.73
N ARG A 94 -6.70 11.32 30.77
CA ARG A 94 -8.01 10.84 30.29
C ARG A 94 -8.05 10.49 28.80
N PHE A 95 -7.12 11.02 28.02
CA PHE A 95 -7.03 10.79 26.57
C PHE A 95 -5.85 9.90 26.21
N ARG A 96 -5.30 9.17 27.20
CA ARG A 96 -4.20 8.24 27.00
C ARG A 96 -4.78 6.83 26.77
N ILE A 97 -4.20 6.11 25.85
CA ILE A 97 -4.51 4.70 25.62
C ILE A 97 -3.71 3.90 26.65
N ASP A 98 -4.33 3.64 27.81
CA ASP A 98 -3.60 3.06 28.96
C ASP A 98 -3.29 1.58 28.79
N SER A 99 -4.04 0.86 27.95
CA SER A 99 -3.86 -0.58 27.78
C SER A 99 -4.31 -1.07 26.40
N SER A 100 -3.91 -2.29 26.05
CA SER A 100 -4.40 -2.98 24.87
C SER A 100 -5.92 -3.23 24.88
N ASP A 101 -6.57 -3.20 26.06
CA ASP A 101 -8.02 -3.39 26.18
C ASP A 101 -8.81 -2.19 25.65
N ASN A 102 -8.16 -1.02 25.59
CA ASN A 102 -8.72 0.17 24.98
C ASN A 102 -8.70 0.13 23.44
N ILE A 103 -8.20 -0.97 22.85
CA ILE A 103 -8.17 -1.20 21.40
C ILE A 103 -9.21 -2.27 21.07
N GLU A 104 -10.33 -1.83 20.49
CA GLU A 104 -11.40 -2.71 20.01
C GLU A 104 -11.07 -3.14 18.57
N ILE A 105 -10.96 -4.47 18.37
CA ILE A 105 -10.64 -5.04 17.05
C ILE A 105 -11.85 -5.85 16.60
N SER A 106 -12.30 -5.61 15.39
CA SER A 106 -13.42 -6.33 14.76
C SER A 106 -13.05 -6.77 13.33
N GLY A 107 -13.73 -7.82 12.85
CA GLY A 107 -13.51 -8.34 11.49
C GLY A 107 -12.30 -9.27 11.32
N ASN A 108 -11.53 -9.49 12.38
CA ASN A 108 -10.40 -10.41 12.37
C ASN A 108 -10.87 -11.86 12.55
N ARG A 109 -10.50 -12.74 11.61
CA ARG A 109 -10.74 -14.20 11.62
C ARG A 109 -9.44 -14.97 11.56
N ASN A 110 -8.61 -14.66 10.56
CA ASN A 110 -7.30 -15.25 10.32
C ASN A 110 -6.17 -14.42 10.91
N VAL A 111 -6.36 -13.11 11.04
CA VAL A 111 -5.42 -12.21 11.71
C VAL A 111 -5.63 -12.30 13.21
N THR A 112 -4.59 -12.62 13.94
CA THR A 112 -4.67 -12.69 15.40
C THR A 112 -4.65 -11.29 16.04
N ARG A 113 -5.32 -11.16 17.19
CA ARG A 113 -5.24 -9.91 17.99
C ARG A 113 -3.79 -9.52 18.28
N GLY A 114 -2.91 -10.51 18.50
CA GLY A 114 -1.49 -10.26 18.78
C GLY A 114 -0.78 -9.57 17.61
N GLN A 115 -1.01 -10.01 16.39
CA GLN A 115 -0.42 -9.38 15.19
C GLN A 115 -0.88 -7.92 15.01
N VAL A 116 -2.16 -7.64 15.28
CA VAL A 116 -2.69 -6.28 15.23
C VAL A 116 -2.06 -5.41 16.32
N LEU A 117 -1.93 -5.95 17.54
CA LEU A 117 -1.32 -5.22 18.65
C LEU A 117 0.19 -5.05 18.49
N GLU A 118 0.88 -5.93 17.76
CA GLU A 118 2.30 -5.76 17.44
C GLU A 118 2.52 -4.51 16.57
N VAL A 119 1.65 -4.27 15.62
CA VAL A 119 1.66 -3.06 14.80
C VAL A 119 1.36 -1.81 15.64
N LEU A 120 0.37 -1.89 16.51
CA LEU A 120 -0.11 -0.75 17.31
C LEU A 120 0.65 -0.55 18.65
N GLY A 121 1.60 -1.43 18.95
CA GLY A 121 2.28 -1.44 20.26
C GLY A 121 2.99 -0.13 20.60
N ALA A 122 3.44 0.62 19.60
CA ALA A 122 4.07 1.93 19.78
C ALA A 122 3.09 3.03 20.24
N ASP A 123 1.77 2.82 20.10
CA ASP A 123 0.74 3.81 20.46
C ASP A 123 0.12 3.58 21.84
N ILE A 124 0.42 2.47 22.49
CA ILE A 124 0.08 2.27 23.89
C ILE A 124 0.84 3.30 24.74
N ASP A 125 0.20 3.85 25.75
CA ASP A 125 0.66 4.97 26.58
C ASP A 125 0.71 6.35 25.88
N ARG A 126 0.33 6.44 24.62
CA ARG A 126 0.25 7.72 23.91
C ARG A 126 -1.14 8.37 24.06
N ASN A 127 -1.15 9.68 23.91
CA ASN A 127 -2.41 10.41 23.83
C ASN A 127 -3.10 10.11 22.50
N ILE A 128 -4.39 9.79 22.54
CA ILE A 128 -5.20 9.41 21.37
C ILE A 128 -5.19 10.45 20.23
N PHE A 129 -5.01 11.74 20.57
CA PHE A 129 -4.93 12.81 19.57
C PHE A 129 -3.59 12.84 18.83
N HIS A 130 -2.53 12.22 19.40
CA HIS A 130 -1.21 12.15 18.76
C HIS A 130 -1.02 10.89 17.95
N VAL A 131 -1.93 9.93 18.00
CA VAL A 131 -1.91 8.74 17.13
C VAL A 131 -2.28 9.14 15.71
N SER A 132 -1.44 8.83 14.74
CA SER A 132 -1.70 9.05 13.32
C SER A 132 -2.56 7.91 12.78
N LEU A 133 -3.87 8.14 12.59
CA LEU A 133 -4.78 7.09 12.11
C LEU A 133 -4.41 6.59 10.70
N ASP A 134 -3.91 7.48 9.84
CA ASP A 134 -3.54 7.14 8.47
C ASP A 134 -2.27 6.28 8.41
N GLU A 135 -1.32 6.50 9.32
CA GLU A 135 -0.13 5.67 9.47
C GLU A 135 -0.52 4.29 9.98
N GLN A 136 -1.30 4.22 11.05
CA GLN A 136 -1.78 2.97 11.61
C GLN A 136 -2.59 2.15 10.60
N LYS A 137 -3.43 2.82 9.82
CA LYS A 137 -4.15 2.17 8.72
C LYS A 137 -3.20 1.53 7.72
N LYS A 138 -2.18 2.26 7.25
CA LYS A 138 -1.18 1.75 6.29
C LYS A 138 -0.37 0.59 6.86
N GLU A 139 0.01 0.68 8.12
CA GLU A 139 0.75 -0.39 8.81
C GLU A 139 -0.11 -1.65 8.93
N LEU A 140 -1.40 -1.53 9.31
CA LEU A 140 -2.34 -2.64 9.33
C LEU A 140 -2.57 -3.24 7.94
N GLU A 141 -2.69 -2.42 6.90
CA GLU A 141 -2.82 -2.85 5.50
C GLU A 141 -1.53 -3.46 4.94
N SER A 142 -0.38 -3.31 5.61
CA SER A 142 0.86 -4.02 5.27
C SER A 142 0.84 -5.50 5.67
N ILE A 143 -0.06 -5.89 6.58
CA ILE A 143 -0.27 -7.29 6.94
C ILE A 143 -0.90 -8.00 5.73
N PRO A 144 -0.28 -9.06 5.18
CA PRO A 144 -0.76 -9.69 3.94
C PRO A 144 -2.23 -10.11 3.96
N TRP A 145 -2.74 -10.55 5.10
CA TRP A 145 -4.13 -10.95 5.28
C TRP A 145 -5.14 -9.80 5.34
N VAL A 146 -4.67 -8.56 5.49
CA VAL A 146 -5.56 -7.40 5.56
C VAL A 146 -5.73 -6.80 4.18
N GLU A 147 -6.95 -6.74 3.67
CA GLU A 147 -7.29 -6.07 2.43
C GLU A 147 -7.47 -4.57 2.65
N SER A 148 -8.20 -4.22 3.72
CA SER A 148 -8.39 -2.83 4.14
C SER A 148 -8.60 -2.75 5.64
N ALA A 149 -8.17 -1.63 6.23
CA ALA A 149 -8.38 -1.33 7.64
C ALA A 149 -9.07 0.02 7.80
N THR A 150 -9.96 0.10 8.78
CA THR A 150 -10.56 1.36 9.23
C THR A 150 -10.19 1.58 10.69
N VAL A 151 -9.52 2.69 10.97
CA VAL A 151 -9.10 3.05 12.32
C VAL A 151 -9.85 4.30 12.76
N MET A 152 -10.55 4.23 13.88
CA MET A 152 -11.35 5.33 14.43
C MET A 152 -11.00 5.58 15.89
N ARG A 153 -11.03 6.86 16.28
CA ARG A 153 -10.91 7.27 17.68
C ARG A 153 -12.28 7.24 18.34
N LEU A 154 -12.42 6.48 19.39
CA LEU A 154 -13.57 6.50 20.29
C LEU A 154 -13.18 7.21 21.57
N LEU A 155 -13.54 8.48 21.67
CA LEU A 155 -13.23 9.28 22.85
C LEU A 155 -13.88 8.72 24.11
N PRO A 156 -13.18 8.78 25.26
CA PRO A 156 -11.96 9.57 25.48
C PRO A 156 -10.63 8.87 25.13
N ASP A 157 -10.52 7.56 25.20
CA ASP A 157 -9.25 6.81 25.30
C ASP A 157 -9.20 5.51 24.49
N ARG A 158 -10.19 5.27 23.60
CA ARG A 158 -10.30 4.01 22.86
C ARG A 158 -10.02 4.21 21.38
N LEU A 159 -9.42 3.17 20.78
CA LEU A 159 -9.31 3.01 19.32
C LEU A 159 -10.23 1.87 18.88
N SER A 160 -10.98 2.11 17.83
CA SER A 160 -11.77 1.07 17.15
C SER A 160 -11.14 0.77 15.81
N ILE A 161 -10.86 -0.50 15.57
CA ILE A 161 -10.23 -1.02 14.37
C ILE A 161 -11.18 -2.02 13.76
N ALA A 162 -11.63 -1.73 12.55
CA ALA A 162 -12.40 -2.66 11.74
C ALA A 162 -11.51 -3.15 10.60
N LEU A 163 -11.23 -4.46 10.59
CA LEU A 163 -10.42 -5.11 9.56
C LEU A 163 -11.33 -5.77 8.54
N HIS A 164 -10.96 -5.66 7.27
CA HIS A 164 -11.49 -6.46 6.19
C HIS A 164 -10.39 -7.39 5.71
N GLU A 165 -10.55 -8.68 5.97
CA GLU A 165 -9.54 -9.67 5.59
C GLU A 165 -9.68 -10.09 4.14
N ARG A 166 -8.55 -10.40 3.50
CA ARG A 166 -8.51 -10.95 2.15
C ARG A 166 -9.11 -12.34 2.11
N VAL A 167 -9.78 -12.65 1.01
CA VAL A 167 -10.34 -13.97 0.75
C VAL A 167 -9.36 -14.74 -0.14
N PRO A 168 -8.76 -15.84 0.34
CA PRO A 168 -7.92 -16.69 -0.49
C PRO A 168 -8.76 -17.42 -1.54
N VAL A 169 -8.20 -17.63 -2.73
CA VAL A 169 -8.85 -18.30 -3.86
C VAL A 169 -8.09 -19.52 -4.38
N ALA A 170 -6.79 -19.64 -4.06
CA ALA A 170 -5.98 -20.77 -4.46
C ALA A 170 -4.80 -20.97 -3.50
N PHE A 171 -4.22 -22.19 -3.54
CA PHE A 171 -2.89 -22.42 -3.00
C PHE A 171 -1.82 -22.09 -4.04
N VAL A 172 -0.63 -21.71 -3.58
CA VAL A 172 0.55 -21.55 -4.44
C VAL A 172 1.72 -22.30 -3.81
N ASN A 173 2.44 -23.04 -4.62
CA ASN A 173 3.69 -23.68 -4.20
C ASN A 173 4.87 -22.79 -4.58
N ILE A 174 5.51 -22.20 -3.58
CA ILE A 174 6.69 -21.36 -3.75
C ILE A 174 7.89 -22.05 -3.11
N ASN A 175 8.79 -22.57 -3.93
CA ASN A 175 10.01 -23.23 -3.46
C ASN A 175 9.76 -24.36 -2.42
N GLY A 176 8.65 -25.09 -2.55
CA GLY A 176 8.25 -26.15 -1.62
C GLY A 176 7.45 -25.67 -0.39
N ARG A 177 7.22 -24.36 -0.26
CA ARG A 177 6.33 -23.78 0.76
C ARG A 177 4.95 -23.54 0.16
N ILE A 178 3.92 -24.05 0.84
CA ILE A 178 2.53 -23.81 0.44
C ILE A 178 2.04 -22.54 1.12
N VAL A 179 1.60 -21.59 0.32
CA VAL A 179 0.97 -20.35 0.73
C VAL A 179 -0.40 -20.22 0.05
N VAL A 180 -1.23 -19.32 0.48
CA VAL A 180 -2.48 -18.99 -0.21
C VAL A 180 -2.36 -17.64 -0.93
N ILE A 181 -3.15 -17.47 -1.97
CA ILE A 181 -3.17 -16.26 -2.79
C ILE A 181 -4.61 -15.75 -2.92
N ASP A 182 -4.76 -14.44 -2.92
CA ASP A 182 -6.04 -13.79 -3.19
C ASP A 182 -6.26 -13.56 -4.69
N ALA A 183 -7.45 -13.07 -5.04
CA ALA A 183 -7.82 -12.75 -6.43
C ALA A 183 -6.94 -11.66 -7.09
N HIS A 184 -6.20 -10.90 -6.29
CA HIS A 184 -5.35 -9.79 -6.74
C HIS A 184 -3.86 -10.14 -6.82
N GLY A 185 -3.49 -11.38 -6.43
CA GLY A 185 -2.11 -11.85 -6.50
C GLY A 185 -1.29 -11.59 -5.23
N VAL A 186 -1.95 -11.27 -4.11
CA VAL A 186 -1.28 -11.11 -2.81
C VAL A 186 -1.09 -12.48 -2.16
N LEU A 187 0.15 -12.80 -1.83
CA LEU A 187 0.52 -14.03 -1.15
C LEU A 187 0.34 -13.89 0.36
N MET A 188 -0.24 -14.91 0.99
CA MET A 188 -0.52 -14.93 2.42
C MET A 188 -0.08 -16.27 3.00
N ASP A 189 0.55 -16.26 4.17
CA ASP A 189 0.87 -17.52 4.86
C ASP A 189 -0.41 -18.19 5.37
N VAL A 190 -0.44 -19.51 5.28
CA VAL A 190 -1.58 -20.28 5.78
C VAL A 190 -1.60 -20.22 7.31
N PRO A 191 -2.69 -19.76 7.94
CA PRO A 191 -2.77 -19.72 9.39
C PRO A 191 -2.60 -21.11 10.00
N PRO A 192 -1.95 -21.23 11.18
CA PRO A 192 -1.80 -22.51 11.87
C PRO A 192 -3.16 -23.18 12.10
N GLY A 193 -3.32 -24.42 11.62
CA GLY A 193 -4.54 -25.19 11.76
C GLY A 193 -5.62 -24.93 10.70
N ALA A 194 -5.46 -23.94 9.82
CA ALA A 194 -6.43 -23.64 8.77
C ALA A 194 -6.20 -24.40 7.45
N GLN A 195 -5.15 -25.20 7.35
CA GLN A 195 -4.80 -25.93 6.12
C GLN A 195 -5.92 -26.85 5.62
N SER A 196 -6.65 -27.48 6.53
CA SER A 196 -7.78 -28.37 6.20
C SER A 196 -9.10 -27.62 5.92
N SER A 197 -9.13 -26.30 6.13
CA SER A 197 -10.34 -25.50 5.95
C SER A 197 -10.55 -25.03 4.53
N PHE A 198 -9.51 -25.13 3.69
CA PHE A 198 -9.53 -24.67 2.31
C PHE A 198 -9.49 -25.84 1.34
N SER A 199 -10.33 -25.79 0.33
CA SER A 199 -10.37 -26.75 -0.77
C SER A 199 -10.17 -26.01 -2.08
N PHE A 200 -8.92 -25.63 -2.36
CA PHE A 200 -8.54 -24.90 -3.56
C PHE A 200 -7.55 -25.69 -4.40
N PRO A 201 -7.50 -25.46 -5.72
CA PRO A 201 -6.40 -25.96 -6.54
C PRO A 201 -5.08 -25.29 -6.19
N VAL A 202 -3.99 -25.93 -6.56
CA VAL A 202 -2.63 -25.39 -6.42
C VAL A 202 -2.23 -24.68 -7.70
N ILE A 203 -1.95 -23.38 -7.63
CA ILE A 203 -1.34 -22.67 -8.76
C ILE A 203 0.16 -22.91 -8.74
N VAL A 204 0.67 -23.35 -9.89
CA VAL A 204 2.11 -23.56 -10.13
C VAL A 204 2.67 -22.47 -11.05
N GLY A 205 3.99 -22.35 -11.10
CA GLY A 205 4.66 -21.38 -11.97
C GLY A 205 4.70 -19.95 -11.43
N MET A 206 4.27 -19.70 -10.17
CA MET A 206 4.42 -18.42 -9.50
C MET A 206 5.69 -18.37 -8.64
N ASN A 207 6.24 -17.16 -8.50
CA ASN A 207 7.41 -16.89 -7.67
C ASN A 207 7.14 -15.71 -6.72
N ASP A 208 7.68 -15.77 -5.51
CA ASP A 208 7.60 -14.70 -4.49
C ASP A 208 8.38 -13.44 -4.90
N ASN A 209 9.47 -13.60 -5.68
CA ASN A 209 10.27 -12.49 -6.17
C ASN A 209 9.64 -11.74 -7.37
N GLU A 210 8.54 -12.25 -7.91
CA GLU A 210 7.84 -11.57 -9.00
C GLU A 210 7.09 -10.32 -8.51
N PRO A 211 7.06 -9.24 -9.30
CA PRO A 211 6.24 -8.08 -8.98
C PRO A 211 4.76 -8.45 -8.81
N LEU A 212 4.06 -7.74 -7.92
CA LEU A 212 2.62 -7.93 -7.71
C LEU A 212 1.83 -7.78 -9.02
N SER A 213 2.26 -6.86 -9.91
CA SER A 213 1.62 -6.65 -11.22
C SER A 213 1.62 -7.90 -12.10
N THR A 214 2.71 -8.68 -12.09
CA THR A 214 2.82 -9.94 -12.84
C THR A 214 1.91 -11.01 -12.24
N ARG A 215 1.95 -11.17 -10.90
CA ARG A 215 1.06 -12.10 -10.21
C ARG A 215 -0.41 -11.74 -10.41
N ALA A 216 -0.75 -10.43 -10.32
CA ALA A 216 -2.11 -9.96 -10.56
C ALA A 216 -2.59 -10.23 -12.00
N ALA A 217 -1.71 -10.13 -13.00
CA ALA A 217 -2.05 -10.46 -14.38
C ALA A 217 -2.37 -11.96 -14.53
N ARG A 218 -1.58 -12.84 -13.94
CA ARG A 218 -1.83 -14.28 -13.92
C ARG A 218 -3.12 -14.64 -13.16
N MET A 219 -3.35 -13.97 -12.03
CA MET A 219 -4.60 -14.17 -11.28
C MET A 219 -5.85 -13.73 -12.04
N LYS A 220 -5.76 -12.74 -12.93
CA LYS A 220 -6.88 -12.42 -13.83
C LYS A 220 -7.23 -13.59 -14.75
N VAL A 221 -6.22 -14.27 -15.29
CA VAL A 221 -6.44 -15.46 -16.14
C VAL A 221 -7.06 -16.59 -15.31
N TYR A 222 -6.53 -16.85 -14.12
CA TYR A 222 -7.08 -17.85 -13.21
C TYR A 222 -8.53 -17.56 -12.80
N ASN A 223 -8.83 -16.33 -12.40
CA ASN A 223 -10.18 -15.92 -12.02
C ASN A 223 -11.16 -16.05 -13.19
N GLU A 224 -10.71 -15.74 -14.40
CA GLU A 224 -11.52 -15.92 -15.63
C GLU A 224 -11.76 -17.40 -15.92
N LEU A 225 -10.74 -18.25 -15.77
CA LEU A 225 -10.88 -19.70 -15.88
C LEU A 225 -11.95 -20.22 -14.92
N VAL A 226 -11.81 -19.94 -13.61
CA VAL A 226 -12.76 -20.39 -12.58
C VAL A 226 -14.16 -19.86 -12.86
N ARG A 227 -14.29 -18.58 -13.18
CA ARG A 227 -15.57 -17.96 -13.51
C ARG A 227 -16.29 -18.65 -14.66
N GLN A 228 -15.55 -19.02 -15.71
CA GLN A 228 -16.13 -19.73 -16.85
C GLN A 228 -16.50 -21.18 -16.49
N LEU A 229 -15.61 -21.91 -15.85
CA LEU A 229 -15.85 -23.31 -15.47
C LEU A 229 -17.07 -23.47 -14.54
N ASP A 230 -17.30 -22.50 -13.68
CA ASP A 230 -18.43 -22.54 -12.72
C ASP A 230 -19.70 -21.85 -13.24
N SER A 231 -19.64 -21.20 -14.43
CA SER A 231 -20.74 -20.41 -14.99
C SER A 231 -22.03 -21.21 -15.25
N THR A 232 -21.91 -22.52 -15.49
CA THR A 232 -23.02 -23.43 -15.74
C THR A 232 -23.63 -24.05 -14.48
N GLY A 233 -23.05 -23.78 -13.31
CA GLY A 233 -23.44 -24.38 -12.03
C GLY A 233 -22.92 -25.80 -11.82
N ALA A 234 -22.14 -26.34 -12.74
CA ALA A 234 -21.50 -27.65 -12.60
C ALA A 234 -20.28 -27.62 -11.67
N ASN A 235 -19.76 -26.41 -11.33
CA ASN A 235 -18.62 -26.18 -10.44
C ASN A 235 -17.38 -27.02 -10.82
N TYR A 236 -17.03 -27.03 -12.10
CA TYR A 236 -15.89 -27.81 -12.60
C TYR A 236 -14.54 -27.37 -11.99
N SER A 237 -14.45 -26.14 -11.46
CA SER A 237 -13.25 -25.67 -10.78
C SER A 237 -12.84 -26.55 -9.59
N HIS A 238 -13.78 -27.25 -8.96
CA HIS A 238 -13.51 -28.17 -7.84
C HIS A 238 -12.87 -29.48 -8.27
N GLU A 239 -12.90 -29.83 -9.54
CA GLU A 239 -12.23 -31.01 -10.10
C GLU A 239 -10.74 -30.75 -10.40
N LEU A 240 -10.31 -29.47 -10.33
CA LEU A 240 -8.94 -29.10 -10.60
C LEU A 240 -8.07 -29.33 -9.37
N SER A 241 -6.93 -30.00 -9.55
CA SER A 241 -5.90 -30.16 -8.52
C SER A 241 -4.78 -29.14 -8.66
N GLU A 242 -4.33 -28.88 -9.90
CA GLU A 242 -3.28 -27.92 -10.20
C GLU A 242 -3.66 -27.07 -11.41
N VAL A 243 -3.20 -25.81 -11.40
CA VAL A 243 -3.40 -24.86 -12.51
C VAL A 243 -2.09 -24.12 -12.78
N ASP A 244 -1.57 -24.21 -13.99
CA ASP A 244 -0.43 -23.42 -14.45
C ASP A 244 -0.94 -22.27 -15.34
N VAL A 245 -0.75 -21.06 -14.86
CA VAL A 245 -1.12 -19.81 -15.54
C VAL A 245 0.12 -19.01 -15.97
N THR A 246 1.23 -19.67 -16.16
CA THR A 246 2.49 -19.06 -16.59
C THR A 246 2.35 -18.46 -17.98
N ASP A 247 1.72 -19.19 -18.89
CA ASP A 247 1.41 -18.77 -20.24
C ASP A 247 -0.10 -18.54 -20.40
N PRO A 248 -0.55 -17.30 -20.64
CA PRO A 248 -1.96 -17.00 -20.81
C PRO A 248 -2.60 -17.65 -22.06
N ASP A 249 -1.79 -18.03 -23.07
CA ASP A 249 -2.24 -18.69 -24.28
C ASP A 249 -2.23 -20.22 -24.15
N ASP A 250 -1.64 -20.75 -23.10
CA ASP A 250 -1.57 -22.18 -22.79
C ASP A 250 -1.77 -22.42 -21.29
N VAL A 251 -3.01 -22.26 -20.83
CA VAL A 251 -3.37 -22.54 -19.44
C VAL A 251 -3.50 -24.05 -19.25
N LYS A 252 -2.65 -24.59 -18.38
CA LYS A 252 -2.62 -26.04 -18.12
C LYS A 252 -3.35 -26.31 -16.81
N VAL A 253 -4.30 -27.20 -16.85
CA VAL A 253 -5.05 -27.64 -15.67
C VAL A 253 -4.87 -29.14 -15.47
N VAL A 254 -4.61 -29.53 -14.26
CA VAL A 254 -4.57 -30.95 -13.87
C VAL A 254 -5.92 -31.30 -13.26
N VAL A 255 -6.64 -32.18 -13.90
CA VAL A 255 -7.93 -32.67 -13.43
C VAL A 255 -7.72 -33.88 -12.53
N ALA A 256 -8.26 -33.82 -11.31
CA ALA A 256 -8.23 -34.94 -10.38
C ALA A 256 -9.26 -36.00 -10.78
N ASP A 257 -8.80 -37.15 -11.21
CA ASP A 257 -9.68 -38.26 -11.58
C ASP A 257 -9.24 -39.54 -10.82
N PRO A 258 -10.18 -40.35 -10.33
CA PRO A 258 -9.89 -41.60 -9.62
C PRO A 258 -8.98 -42.57 -10.39
N ARG A 259 -8.92 -42.47 -11.72
CA ARG A 259 -8.12 -43.34 -12.57
C ARG A 259 -6.75 -42.76 -12.94
N GLY A 260 -6.42 -41.58 -12.45
CA GLY A 260 -5.18 -40.88 -12.72
C GLY A 260 -5.42 -39.43 -13.15
N ALA A 261 -4.54 -38.55 -12.70
CA ALA A 261 -4.60 -37.11 -13.07
C ALA A 261 -4.37 -36.93 -14.57
N VAL A 262 -5.10 -36.03 -15.19
CA VAL A 262 -4.97 -35.68 -16.61
C VAL A 262 -4.64 -34.21 -16.73
N LEU A 263 -3.59 -33.90 -17.50
CA LEU A 263 -3.20 -32.54 -17.82
C LEU A 263 -3.99 -32.07 -19.05
N ALA A 264 -4.82 -31.07 -18.89
CA ALA A 264 -5.55 -30.47 -20.01
C ALA A 264 -4.98 -29.08 -20.34
N HIS A 265 -4.68 -28.86 -21.61
CA HIS A 265 -4.27 -27.56 -22.15
C HIS A 265 -5.50 -26.80 -22.65
N LEU A 266 -5.72 -25.63 -22.11
CA LEU A 266 -6.85 -24.75 -22.42
C LEU A 266 -6.35 -23.40 -22.93
N ALA A 267 -7.11 -22.75 -23.79
CA ALA A 267 -6.79 -21.41 -24.26
C ALA A 267 -7.93 -20.42 -23.95
N ALA A 268 -7.55 -19.20 -23.61
CA ALA A 268 -8.49 -18.09 -23.56
C ALA A 268 -9.01 -17.76 -24.98
N PRO A 269 -10.26 -17.28 -25.14
CA PRO A 269 -11.23 -17.01 -24.09
C PRO A 269 -12.18 -18.17 -23.79
N ASP A 270 -11.99 -19.34 -24.40
CA ASP A 270 -13.01 -20.42 -24.47
C ASP A 270 -12.74 -21.58 -23.50
N PHE A 271 -12.35 -21.29 -22.28
CA PHE A 271 -12.00 -22.29 -21.26
C PHE A 271 -13.10 -23.31 -21.00
N LEU A 272 -14.35 -22.83 -20.89
CA LEU A 272 -15.48 -23.71 -20.63
C LEU A 272 -15.73 -24.67 -21.80
N GLU A 273 -15.70 -24.16 -23.03
CA GLU A 273 -15.93 -24.98 -24.23
C GLU A 273 -14.91 -26.11 -24.31
N GLY A 274 -13.61 -25.78 -24.15
CA GLY A 274 -12.54 -26.76 -24.12
C GLY A 274 -12.72 -27.80 -23.01
N PHE A 275 -13.04 -27.34 -21.80
CA PHE A 275 -13.24 -28.23 -20.65
C PHE A 275 -14.46 -29.16 -20.83
N GLN A 276 -15.56 -28.67 -21.40
CA GLN A 276 -16.73 -29.49 -21.70
C GLN A 276 -16.41 -30.60 -22.71
N VAL A 277 -15.59 -30.33 -23.72
CA VAL A 277 -15.10 -31.36 -24.63
C VAL A 277 -14.33 -32.46 -23.88
N TYR A 278 -13.49 -32.07 -22.93
CA TYR A 278 -12.80 -33.03 -22.08
C TYR A 278 -13.81 -33.90 -21.28
N VAL A 279 -14.75 -33.27 -20.60
CA VAL A 279 -15.74 -34.00 -19.77
C VAL A 279 -16.56 -34.98 -20.60
N GLN A 280 -16.96 -34.59 -21.81
CA GLN A 280 -17.75 -35.44 -22.71
C GLN A 280 -16.99 -36.64 -23.26
N HIS A 281 -15.71 -36.48 -23.57
CA HIS A 281 -14.93 -37.50 -24.27
C HIS A 281 -13.89 -38.21 -23.42
N ALA A 282 -13.65 -37.77 -22.19
CA ALA A 282 -12.60 -38.36 -21.33
C ALA A 282 -12.74 -39.89 -21.13
N GLN A 283 -13.96 -40.39 -21.02
CA GLN A 283 -14.22 -41.83 -20.88
C GLN A 283 -13.88 -42.59 -22.17
N GLU A 284 -14.22 -42.01 -23.33
CA GLU A 284 -13.95 -42.62 -24.63
C GLU A 284 -12.43 -42.65 -24.87
N TRP A 285 -11.74 -41.57 -24.63
CA TRP A 285 -10.28 -41.49 -24.81
C TRP A 285 -9.55 -42.48 -23.93
N ARG A 286 -10.02 -42.70 -22.71
CA ARG A 286 -9.46 -43.72 -21.79
C ARG A 286 -9.66 -45.15 -22.24
N THR A 287 -10.70 -45.44 -22.99
CA THR A 287 -10.90 -46.76 -23.58
C THR A 287 -10.04 -46.98 -24.82
N GLN A 288 -9.80 -45.90 -25.59
CA GLN A 288 -8.99 -45.93 -26.81
C GLN A 288 -7.49 -45.92 -26.54
N PHE A 289 -7.05 -45.20 -25.50
CA PHE A 289 -5.65 -45.05 -25.13
C PHE A 289 -5.38 -45.74 -23.79
N ASN A 290 -4.36 -46.55 -23.72
CA ASN A 290 -3.99 -47.28 -22.49
C ASN A 290 -3.69 -46.33 -21.31
N HIS A 291 -3.12 -45.18 -21.59
CA HIS A 291 -2.86 -44.10 -20.64
C HIS A 291 -3.27 -42.77 -21.23
N LEU A 292 -4.14 -42.05 -20.54
CA LEU A 292 -4.50 -40.67 -20.84
C LEU A 292 -3.70 -39.79 -19.87
N GLU A 293 -2.61 -39.20 -20.36
CA GLU A 293 -1.71 -38.36 -19.56
C GLU A 293 -2.01 -36.86 -19.78
N SER A 294 -2.23 -36.48 -21.05
CA SER A 294 -2.50 -35.07 -21.38
C SER A 294 -3.46 -34.97 -22.58
N VAL A 295 -4.17 -33.82 -22.66
CA VAL A 295 -5.08 -33.48 -23.75
C VAL A 295 -4.92 -32.00 -24.10
N ASP A 296 -4.69 -31.71 -25.38
CA ASP A 296 -4.65 -30.34 -25.86
C ASP A 296 -5.99 -29.96 -26.49
N LEU A 297 -6.66 -29.00 -25.89
CA LEU A 297 -8.00 -28.50 -26.19
C LEU A 297 -8.00 -27.04 -26.65
N ARG A 298 -6.83 -26.49 -26.94
CA ARG A 298 -6.68 -25.09 -27.36
C ARG A 298 -7.25 -24.78 -28.73
N TYR A 299 -7.38 -25.81 -29.56
CA TYR A 299 -7.79 -25.66 -30.97
C TYR A 299 -9.26 -26.05 -31.13
N ARG A 300 -10.07 -25.14 -31.60
CA ARG A 300 -11.50 -25.41 -31.89
C ARG A 300 -11.66 -26.53 -32.91
N GLY A 301 -12.43 -27.55 -32.53
CA GLY A 301 -12.72 -28.68 -33.40
C GLY A 301 -11.58 -29.67 -33.62
N GLN A 302 -10.47 -29.52 -32.92
CA GLN A 302 -9.35 -30.45 -32.94
C GLN A 302 -8.88 -30.75 -31.53
N VAL A 303 -8.76 -32.01 -31.19
CA VAL A 303 -8.22 -32.48 -29.92
C VAL A 303 -6.97 -33.31 -30.19
N ILE A 304 -5.89 -33.00 -29.45
CA ILE A 304 -4.65 -33.78 -29.53
C ILE A 304 -4.49 -34.51 -28.20
N VAL A 305 -4.49 -35.81 -28.26
CA VAL A 305 -4.36 -36.68 -27.08
C VAL A 305 -2.89 -37.03 -26.85
N ASN A 306 -2.42 -36.92 -25.62
CA ASN A 306 -1.06 -37.17 -25.18
C ASN A 306 0.03 -36.36 -25.94
N PRO A 307 -0.13 -35.04 -26.16
CA PRO A 307 0.86 -34.23 -26.88
C PRO A 307 2.21 -34.21 -26.17
N ASP A 308 2.24 -34.19 -24.84
CA ASP A 308 3.47 -34.13 -24.07
C ASP A 308 4.29 -35.43 -24.14
N ALA A 309 3.63 -36.57 -24.13
CA ALA A 309 4.28 -37.88 -24.34
C ALA A 309 4.90 -37.98 -25.76
N ALA A 310 4.22 -37.42 -26.77
CA ALA A 310 4.74 -37.35 -28.13
C ALA A 310 5.95 -36.43 -28.23
N ALA A 311 5.90 -35.25 -27.57
CA ALA A 311 6.99 -34.28 -27.50
C ALA A 311 8.21 -34.82 -26.74
N ALA A 312 8.01 -35.55 -25.66
CA ALA A 312 9.09 -36.23 -24.89
C ALA A 312 9.80 -37.29 -25.76
N ARG A 313 9.04 -38.09 -26.51
CA ARG A 313 9.60 -39.06 -27.47
C ARG A 313 10.38 -38.39 -28.60
N ALA A 314 9.89 -37.29 -29.11
CA ALA A 314 10.57 -36.50 -30.17
C ALA A 314 11.90 -35.88 -29.69
N LYS A 315 12.02 -35.54 -28.39
CA LYS A 315 13.26 -35.04 -27.78
C LYS A 315 14.28 -36.09 -27.36
N GLY A 316 14.02 -37.39 -27.64
CA GLY A 316 14.96 -38.47 -27.42
C GLY A 316 15.14 -38.89 -25.96
N SER A 317 14.21 -38.61 -25.08
CA SER A 317 14.18 -39.18 -23.73
C SER A 317 13.77 -40.65 -23.85
N PRO A 318 14.56 -41.63 -23.33
CA PRO A 318 14.18 -43.04 -23.40
C PRO A 318 12.89 -43.23 -22.57
N PRO A 319 11.96 -44.09 -23.05
CA PRO A 319 10.77 -44.44 -22.29
C PRO A 319 11.19 -45.02 -20.95
N ALA A 320 10.55 -44.62 -19.86
CA ALA A 320 10.71 -45.23 -18.56
C ALA A 320 10.33 -46.72 -18.71
N THR A 321 11.34 -47.57 -18.82
CA THR A 321 11.15 -48.99 -18.92
C THR A 321 10.71 -49.53 -17.56
N THR A 322 9.46 -49.88 -17.43
CA THR A 322 8.98 -50.74 -16.36
C THR A 322 9.68 -52.10 -16.51
N SER A 323 10.79 -52.28 -15.79
CA SER A 323 11.44 -53.55 -15.67
C SER A 323 10.62 -54.47 -14.74
N SER A 324 9.74 -55.23 -15.37
CA SER A 324 9.22 -56.46 -14.80
C SER A 324 10.39 -57.47 -14.74
N THR A 325 11.03 -57.57 -13.60
CA THR A 325 12.04 -58.63 -13.36
C THR A 325 11.33 -59.86 -12.85
N ALA A 326 11.12 -60.80 -13.80
CA ALA A 326 10.81 -62.17 -13.45
C ALA A 326 12.00 -62.76 -12.70
N ALA A 327 11.74 -63.31 -11.55
CA ALA A 327 12.69 -64.05 -10.72
C ALA A 327 13.06 -65.40 -11.38
N THR A 328 14.35 -65.68 -11.52
CA THR A 328 14.89 -67.03 -11.70
C THR A 328 15.89 -67.29 -10.59
N PRO A 329 15.80 -68.40 -9.88
CA PRO A 329 16.68 -68.69 -8.76
C PRO A 329 17.99 -69.37 -9.24
N ALA A 330 19.13 -68.84 -8.79
CA ALA A 330 20.42 -69.52 -8.95
C ALA A 330 21.18 -69.58 -7.63
N THR A 331 21.22 -70.79 -7.13
CA THR A 331 22.33 -71.55 -6.56
C THR A 331 23.32 -70.84 -5.61
N MET A 332 23.28 -71.33 -4.40
CA MET A 332 24.16 -71.17 -3.25
C MET A 332 25.61 -71.55 -3.60
N GLU A 333 26.57 -70.68 -3.33
CA GLU A 333 27.95 -71.06 -3.13
C GLU A 333 28.56 -70.39 -1.93
N THR A 334 28.85 -71.18 -0.91
CA THR A 334 29.46 -70.83 0.37
C THR A 334 30.92 -70.48 0.21
N ARG A 335 31.34 -69.30 0.69
CA ARG A 335 32.76 -69.08 1.04
C ARG A 335 32.88 -68.35 2.37
N THR A 336 33.53 -69.05 3.27
CA THR A 336 33.95 -68.68 4.64
C THR A 336 34.84 -67.46 4.73
N PRO A 337 34.80 -66.71 5.85
CA PRO A 337 35.62 -65.55 6.07
C PRO A 337 36.97 -65.86 6.71
N LYS A 338 38.00 -65.12 6.32
CA LYS A 338 39.32 -65.12 6.95
C LYS A 338 39.52 -63.79 7.72
N PRO A 339 40.05 -63.86 8.96
CA PRO A 339 40.21 -62.68 9.79
C PRO A 339 41.55 -61.97 9.53
N ALA A 340 41.55 -60.61 9.58
CA ALA A 340 42.80 -59.87 9.58
C ALA A 340 42.81 -58.84 10.72
N ALA A 341 43.69 -59.09 11.56
CA ALA A 341 44.65 -58.38 12.38
C ALA A 341 44.46 -56.87 12.69
N LYS A 342 44.47 -56.70 14.03
CA LYS A 342 44.70 -55.37 14.73
C LYS A 342 46.11 -54.85 14.42
N LYS A 343 46.23 -53.52 14.26
CA LYS A 343 47.44 -52.82 14.64
C LYS A 343 47.10 -51.53 15.39
N HIS A 344 47.51 -51.51 16.64
CA HIS A 344 47.70 -50.35 17.51
C HIS A 344 48.81 -49.43 16.99
N LYS A 345 48.66 -48.10 17.20
CA LYS A 345 49.68 -47.18 17.72
C LYS A 345 48.99 -45.81 17.79
N LYS A 346 48.80 -45.27 19.01
CA LYS A 346 49.59 -44.36 19.82
C LYS A 346 50.27 -43.21 19.01
N HIS A 347 49.74 -42.00 19.06
CA HIS A 347 50.20 -40.86 19.86
C HIS A 347 49.13 -39.78 19.84
#